data_a6e251d79ced97084acdc51558bfe290
#
_entry.id   a6e251d79ced97084acdc51558bfe290
#
_cell.length_a   1.000
_cell.length_b   1.000
_cell.length_c   1.000
_cell.angle_alpha   90.00
_cell.angle_beta   90.00
_cell.angle_gamma   90.00
#
_symmetry.space_group_name_H-M   'P 1'
#
loop_
_entity.id
_entity.type
_entity.pdbx_description
1 polymer ?
#
loop_
_entity_poly.entity_id
_entity_poly.type
_entity_poly.pdbx_seq_one_letter_code
_entity_poly.pdbx_strand_id
1 'polypeptide(L)'
;MTATVLAEAAEHAPKRRTRESWEEPPTAAGQAGKGAVLLAVVAVVAVPLWMVVITSLSTQGAVNEAGGMVLVPHQLTTAAYRQIFSNQLIMHALLVSFGVTIVGTAISMVVTILCAYGLSRTNSYGHRTILMLLVATMFFSGGLIPTFLVVSGLGGYDNYWSLILPSAVSVFNILVMRGFFAGTAQELIDAAAIDGAGDWRTLWSIILPTSRAVVAVIGLFYAVGYWNTFFNALLYLPDNNKWPLQMVIYTYTLQGASMPGTGITNTGQYFGTQQVASLSIQMAVVTLTLIPILLIYPFVQRHFAKGMLLGAIKG
;
A
#
# COMPACT_ATOMS: atom_id res chain seq x y z
N MET A 1 43.69 31.70 8.20
CA MET A 1 42.68 30.91 7.46
C MET A 1 41.98 29.81 8.31
N THR A 2 42.28 29.67 9.59
CA THR A 2 41.80 28.61 10.49
C THR A 2 40.71 29.05 11.48
N ALA A 3 40.57 30.32 11.80
CA ALA A 3 39.56 30.79 12.75
C ALA A 3 38.15 30.93 12.16
N THR A 4 38.04 31.28 10.89
CA THR A 4 36.76 31.48 10.17
C THR A 4 36.06 30.14 9.88
N VAL A 5 36.84 29.09 9.57
CA VAL A 5 36.27 27.74 9.30
C VAL A 5 35.74 27.07 10.58
N LEU A 6 36.36 27.35 11.73
CA LEU A 6 35.86 26.83 13.02
C LEU A 6 34.62 27.57 13.51
N ALA A 7 34.46 28.85 13.18
CA ALA A 7 33.25 29.61 13.49
C ALA A 7 32.06 29.14 12.65
N GLU A 8 32.26 28.85 11.38
CA GLU A 8 31.23 28.35 10.45
C GLU A 8 30.78 26.92 10.79
N ALA A 9 31.70 26.07 11.27
CA ALA A 9 31.38 24.72 11.75
C ALA A 9 30.59 24.73 13.08
N ALA A 10 30.79 25.73 13.92
CA ALA A 10 30.03 25.89 15.17
C ALA A 10 28.60 26.37 14.94
N GLU A 11 28.35 27.11 13.84
CA GLU A 11 27.01 27.61 13.48
C GLU A 11 26.12 26.52 12.89
N HIS A 12 26.69 25.46 12.36
CA HIS A 12 25.97 24.29 11.79
C HIS A 12 25.87 23.11 12.76
N ALA A 13 26.33 23.25 14.00
CA ALA A 13 26.09 22.23 15.00
C ALA A 13 24.57 22.14 15.29
N PRO A 14 23.96 20.95 15.26
CA PRO A 14 22.54 20.81 15.50
C PRO A 14 22.26 21.37 16.89
N LYS A 15 21.47 22.47 16.97
CA LYS A 15 21.05 23.08 18.22
C LYS A 15 20.47 21.96 19.10
N ARG A 16 21.14 21.60 20.19
CA ARG A 16 20.60 20.70 21.20
C ARG A 16 19.25 21.27 21.59
N ARG A 17 18.20 20.50 21.38
CA ARG A 17 16.84 20.87 21.79
C ARG A 17 16.90 21.24 23.29
N THR A 18 16.83 22.51 23.58
CA THR A 18 16.73 22.99 24.96
C THR A 18 15.40 22.49 25.50
N ARG A 19 15.43 21.60 26.48
CA ARG A 19 14.22 21.10 27.14
C ARG A 19 13.47 22.28 27.77
N GLU A 20 12.17 22.29 27.60
CA GLU A 20 11.33 23.24 28.28
C GLU A 20 11.30 22.89 29.77
N SER A 21 11.20 23.91 30.66
CA SER A 21 11.34 23.77 32.11
C SER A 21 10.29 22.86 32.77
N TRP A 22 9.25 22.50 32.07
CA TRP A 22 8.19 21.57 32.51
C TRP A 22 8.37 20.12 32.03
N GLU A 23 9.37 19.84 31.18
CA GLU A 23 9.70 18.48 30.77
C GLU A 23 10.55 17.78 31.83
N GLU A 24 9.99 16.78 32.52
CA GLU A 24 10.74 15.94 33.45
C GLU A 24 11.91 15.24 32.77
N PRO A 25 13.11 15.17 33.38
CA PRO A 25 14.22 14.46 32.80
C PRO A 25 13.87 12.96 32.68
N PRO A 26 14.11 12.34 31.55
CA PRO A 26 13.80 10.92 31.37
C PRO A 26 14.64 10.09 32.34
N THR A 27 13.97 9.32 33.19
CA THR A 27 14.64 8.39 34.12
C THR A 27 15.25 7.24 33.29
N ALA A 28 16.42 6.72 33.70
CA ALA A 28 17.05 5.59 33.03
C ALA A 28 16.14 4.37 32.98
N ALA A 29 15.36 4.11 34.02
CA ALA A 29 14.34 3.04 34.01
C ALA A 29 13.22 3.29 33.02
N GLY A 30 12.73 4.52 32.88
CA GLY A 30 11.71 4.87 31.88
C GLY A 30 12.20 4.75 30.44
N GLN A 31 13.46 5.09 30.17
CA GLN A 31 14.08 4.90 28.86
C GLN A 31 14.29 3.41 28.54
N ALA A 32 14.76 2.64 29.52
CA ALA A 32 14.90 1.18 29.36
C ALA A 32 13.55 0.50 29.10
N GLY A 33 12.50 0.90 29.85
CA GLY A 33 11.14 0.41 29.64
C GLY A 33 10.59 0.74 28.23
N LYS A 34 10.73 1.99 27.79
CA LYS A 34 10.37 2.39 26.41
C LYS A 34 11.15 1.60 25.36
N GLY A 35 12.47 1.43 25.56
CA GLY A 35 13.33 0.65 24.69
C GLY A 35 12.88 -0.82 24.59
N ALA A 36 12.57 -1.44 25.74
CA ALA A 36 12.09 -2.82 25.79
C ALA A 36 10.74 -2.99 25.06
N VAL A 37 9.79 -2.08 25.26
CA VAL A 37 8.49 -2.10 24.55
C VAL A 37 8.69 -1.93 23.06
N LEU A 38 9.50 -0.97 22.61
CA LEU A 38 9.79 -0.76 21.18
C LEU A 38 10.45 -1.99 20.56
N LEU A 39 11.42 -2.58 21.26
CA LEU A 39 12.10 -3.78 20.80
C LEU A 39 11.13 -4.97 20.69
N ALA A 40 10.24 -5.13 21.67
CA ALA A 40 9.20 -6.16 21.63
C ALA A 40 8.24 -5.97 20.43
N VAL A 41 7.78 -4.74 20.18
CA VAL A 41 6.92 -4.42 19.04
C VAL A 41 7.64 -4.71 17.72
N VAL A 42 8.90 -4.28 17.59
CA VAL A 42 9.71 -4.54 16.41
C VAL A 42 9.91 -6.06 16.21
N ALA A 43 10.21 -6.79 17.27
CA ALA A 43 10.41 -8.25 17.20
C ALA A 43 9.13 -8.97 16.77
N VAL A 44 7.96 -8.63 17.31
CA VAL A 44 6.66 -9.23 16.94
C VAL A 44 6.38 -9.05 15.45
N VAL A 45 6.77 -7.94 14.83
CA VAL A 45 6.57 -7.69 13.41
C VAL A 45 7.71 -8.28 12.56
N ALA A 46 8.96 -8.09 12.99
CA ALA A 46 10.12 -8.47 12.18
C ALA A 46 10.37 -9.98 12.15
N VAL A 47 10.12 -10.71 13.25
CA VAL A 47 10.38 -12.16 13.32
C VAL A 47 9.52 -12.95 12.34
N PRO A 48 8.20 -12.77 12.23
CA PRO A 48 7.40 -13.46 11.21
C PRO A 48 7.85 -13.15 9.78
N LEU A 49 8.16 -11.88 9.48
CA LEU A 49 8.66 -11.49 8.15
C LEU A 49 10.02 -12.12 7.86
N TRP A 50 10.90 -12.15 8.84
CA TRP A 50 12.18 -12.83 8.75
C TRP A 50 12.01 -14.33 8.45
N MET A 51 11.12 -15.03 9.17
CA MET A 51 10.83 -16.45 8.94
C MET A 51 10.30 -16.69 7.52
N VAL A 52 9.42 -15.85 7.01
CA VAL A 52 8.92 -15.92 5.63
C VAL A 52 10.07 -15.81 4.63
N VAL A 53 10.94 -14.83 4.78
CA VAL A 53 12.08 -14.60 3.88
C VAL A 53 13.09 -15.75 3.96
N ILE A 54 13.45 -16.19 5.16
CA ILE A 54 14.42 -17.30 5.32
C ILE A 54 13.85 -18.60 4.79
N THR A 55 12.59 -18.91 5.10
CA THR A 55 11.94 -20.12 4.59
C THR A 55 11.87 -20.11 3.05
N SER A 56 11.64 -18.95 2.44
CA SER A 56 11.64 -18.81 0.97
C SER A 56 12.99 -19.12 0.32
N LEU A 57 14.07 -18.97 1.08
CA LEU A 57 15.44 -19.25 0.66
C LEU A 57 15.97 -20.59 1.18
N SER A 58 15.13 -21.43 1.80
CA SER A 58 15.55 -22.68 2.42
C SER A 58 15.30 -23.90 1.54
N THR A 59 16.15 -24.93 1.69
CA THR A 59 15.96 -26.24 1.05
C THR A 59 14.87 -27.05 1.75
N GLN A 60 14.41 -28.16 1.11
CA GLN A 60 13.46 -29.08 1.71
C GLN A 60 14.02 -29.72 3.01
N GLY A 61 15.32 -29.98 3.04
CA GLY A 61 15.98 -30.54 4.24
C GLY A 61 15.85 -29.57 5.43
N ALA A 62 16.20 -28.29 5.24
CA ALA A 62 16.10 -27.27 6.28
C ALA A 62 14.67 -27.07 6.77
N VAL A 63 13.68 -27.11 5.87
CA VAL A 63 12.25 -27.00 6.22
C VAL A 63 11.80 -28.22 7.05
N ASN A 64 12.23 -29.41 6.67
CA ASN A 64 11.89 -30.63 7.40
C ASN A 64 12.53 -30.66 8.80
N GLU A 65 13.82 -30.29 8.91
CA GLU A 65 14.53 -30.20 10.19
C GLU A 65 13.89 -29.18 11.14
N ALA A 66 13.42 -28.07 10.60
CA ALA A 66 12.71 -27.01 11.36
C ALA A 66 11.27 -27.40 11.72
N GLY A 67 10.72 -28.49 11.15
CA GLY A 67 9.31 -28.87 11.30
C GLY A 67 8.32 -27.87 10.67
N GLY A 68 8.78 -27.05 9.72
CA GLY A 68 7.97 -26.04 9.05
C GLY A 68 8.76 -24.77 8.73
N MET A 69 8.31 -23.61 9.24
CA MET A 69 9.00 -22.34 8.98
C MET A 69 10.39 -22.29 9.62
N VAL A 70 11.38 -21.85 8.85
CA VAL A 70 12.78 -21.78 9.24
C VAL A 70 13.08 -20.44 9.90
N LEU A 71 13.59 -20.48 11.14
CA LEU A 71 14.01 -19.27 11.88
C LEU A 71 15.50 -18.97 11.68
N VAL A 72 16.33 -20.02 11.75
CA VAL A 72 17.79 -19.92 11.62
C VAL A 72 18.18 -20.37 10.21
N PRO A 73 18.88 -19.54 9.43
CA PRO A 73 19.24 -19.86 8.05
C PRO A 73 20.22 -21.04 8.00
N HIS A 74 19.80 -22.14 7.39
CA HIS A 74 20.61 -23.31 7.06
C HIS A 74 20.37 -23.67 5.60
N GLN A 75 21.40 -24.12 4.89
CA GLN A 75 21.28 -24.62 3.52
C GLN A 75 20.47 -23.70 2.59
N LEU A 76 20.92 -22.45 2.46
CA LEU A 76 20.24 -21.45 1.63
C LEU A 76 20.28 -21.81 0.14
N THR A 77 19.16 -21.59 -0.56
CA THR A 77 19.00 -21.83 -1.99
C THR A 77 18.06 -20.80 -2.62
N THR A 78 18.28 -20.47 -3.88
CA THR A 78 17.38 -19.63 -4.68
C THR A 78 16.48 -20.46 -5.61
N ALA A 79 16.43 -21.78 -5.42
CA ALA A 79 15.70 -22.69 -6.31
C ALA A 79 14.21 -22.37 -6.37
N ALA A 80 13.57 -21.97 -5.24
CA ALA A 80 12.17 -21.55 -5.21
C ALA A 80 11.92 -20.36 -6.12
N TYR A 81 12.76 -19.33 -6.07
CA TYR A 81 12.64 -18.15 -6.92
C TYR A 81 12.88 -18.49 -8.40
N ARG A 82 13.87 -19.32 -8.71
CA ARG A 82 14.11 -19.77 -10.08
C ARG A 82 12.88 -20.49 -10.65
N GLN A 83 12.25 -21.34 -9.86
CA GLN A 83 11.04 -22.05 -10.25
C GLN A 83 9.85 -21.12 -10.44
N ILE A 84 9.68 -20.10 -9.58
CA ILE A 84 8.64 -19.09 -9.71
C ILE A 84 8.81 -18.29 -11.01
N PHE A 85 10.02 -17.80 -11.28
CA PHE A 85 10.29 -17.01 -12.50
C PHE A 85 10.24 -17.82 -13.79
N SER A 86 10.40 -19.13 -13.74
CA SER A 86 10.17 -20.01 -14.88
C SER A 86 8.70 -20.39 -15.08
N ASN A 87 7.83 -20.11 -14.10
CA ASN A 87 6.41 -20.42 -14.18
C ASN A 87 5.63 -19.30 -14.87
N GLN A 88 5.09 -19.59 -16.04
CA GLN A 88 4.32 -18.64 -16.85
C GLN A 88 3.08 -18.10 -16.12
N LEU A 89 2.36 -18.93 -15.34
CA LEU A 89 1.17 -18.51 -14.61
C LEU A 89 1.50 -17.43 -13.58
N ILE A 90 2.55 -17.62 -12.79
CA ILE A 90 2.95 -16.67 -11.73
C ILE A 90 3.44 -15.37 -12.36
N MET A 91 4.24 -15.46 -13.42
CA MET A 91 4.73 -14.27 -14.12
C MET A 91 3.58 -13.48 -14.74
N HIS A 92 2.60 -14.17 -15.34
CA HIS A 92 1.41 -13.51 -15.88
C HIS A 92 0.56 -12.88 -14.78
N ALA A 93 0.32 -13.58 -13.67
CA ALA A 93 -0.42 -13.07 -12.52
C ALA A 93 0.25 -11.83 -11.89
N LEU A 94 1.58 -11.79 -11.88
CA LEU A 94 2.35 -10.63 -11.46
C LEU A 94 2.10 -9.43 -12.38
N LEU A 95 2.15 -9.62 -13.69
CA LEU A 95 1.85 -8.58 -14.69
C LEU A 95 0.41 -8.07 -14.58
N VAL A 96 -0.56 -8.98 -14.38
CA VAL A 96 -1.97 -8.62 -14.14
C VAL A 96 -2.09 -7.76 -12.88
N SER A 97 -1.43 -8.14 -11.77
CA SER A 97 -1.46 -7.34 -10.54
C SER A 97 -0.87 -5.94 -10.73
N PHE A 98 0.24 -5.82 -11.44
CA PHE A 98 0.81 -4.51 -11.78
C PHE A 98 -0.14 -3.69 -12.67
N GLY A 99 -0.71 -4.30 -13.70
CA GLY A 99 -1.66 -3.64 -14.60
C GLY A 99 -2.89 -3.12 -13.85
N VAL A 100 -3.55 -3.97 -13.06
CA VAL A 100 -4.72 -3.60 -12.25
C VAL A 100 -4.36 -2.51 -11.24
N THR A 101 -3.20 -2.62 -10.57
CA THR A 101 -2.76 -1.63 -9.58
C THR A 101 -2.50 -0.27 -10.22
N ILE A 102 -1.75 -0.21 -11.32
CA ILE A 102 -1.41 1.05 -11.99
C ILE A 102 -2.66 1.71 -12.59
N VAL A 103 -3.42 0.95 -13.39
CA VAL A 103 -4.61 1.49 -14.07
C VAL A 103 -5.71 1.84 -13.06
N GLY A 104 -5.96 0.96 -12.08
CA GLY A 104 -6.94 1.19 -11.03
C GLY A 104 -6.60 2.41 -10.19
N THR A 105 -5.34 2.54 -9.75
CA THR A 105 -4.88 3.71 -8.99
C THR A 105 -5.00 4.99 -9.80
N ALA A 106 -4.60 4.98 -11.08
CA ALA A 106 -4.70 6.16 -11.93
C ALA A 106 -6.16 6.62 -12.11
N ILE A 107 -7.08 5.71 -12.42
CA ILE A 107 -8.50 6.01 -12.57
C ILE A 107 -9.06 6.54 -11.24
N SER A 108 -8.82 5.84 -10.14
CA SER A 108 -9.32 6.24 -8.81
C SER A 108 -8.79 7.59 -8.38
N MET A 109 -7.51 7.88 -8.64
CA MET A 109 -6.90 9.17 -8.31
C MET A 109 -7.51 10.31 -9.12
N VAL A 110 -7.71 10.12 -10.44
CA VAL A 110 -8.36 11.14 -11.27
C VAL A 110 -9.76 11.45 -10.75
N VAL A 111 -10.57 10.42 -10.53
CA VAL A 111 -11.95 10.59 -10.02
C VAL A 111 -11.93 11.26 -8.64
N THR A 112 -11.07 10.80 -7.73
CA THR A 112 -10.99 11.34 -6.36
C THR A 112 -10.53 12.79 -6.35
N ILE A 113 -9.51 13.17 -7.15
CA ILE A 113 -9.03 14.54 -7.27
C ILE A 113 -10.13 15.46 -7.77
N LEU A 114 -10.81 15.08 -8.86
CA LEU A 114 -11.87 15.90 -9.45
C LEU A 114 -13.07 16.05 -8.49
N CYS A 115 -13.52 14.96 -7.87
CA CYS A 115 -14.59 15.00 -6.87
C CYS A 115 -14.20 15.84 -5.65
N ALA A 116 -13.00 15.64 -5.10
CA ALA A 116 -12.51 16.36 -3.94
C ALA A 116 -12.37 17.85 -4.22
N TYR A 117 -11.89 18.23 -5.42
CA TYR A 117 -11.77 19.61 -5.83
C TYR A 117 -13.14 20.27 -5.99
N GLY A 118 -14.07 19.65 -6.72
CA GLY A 118 -15.45 20.16 -6.86
C GLY A 118 -16.15 20.34 -5.52
N LEU A 119 -15.97 19.37 -4.61
CA LEU A 119 -16.54 19.40 -3.26
C LEU A 119 -15.78 20.29 -2.27
N SER A 120 -14.56 20.76 -2.57
CA SER A 120 -13.86 21.74 -1.74
C SER A 120 -14.42 23.15 -1.89
N ARG A 121 -15.10 23.43 -3.02
CA ARG A 121 -15.74 24.70 -3.32
C ARG A 121 -17.12 24.80 -2.65
N THR A 122 -17.22 25.51 -1.54
CA THR A 122 -18.46 25.63 -0.75
C THR A 122 -19.61 26.33 -1.48
N ASN A 123 -19.29 27.19 -2.46
CA ASN A 123 -20.27 27.93 -3.26
C ASN A 123 -20.83 27.13 -4.46
N SER A 124 -20.42 25.85 -4.62
CA SER A 124 -20.93 25.01 -5.70
C SER A 124 -22.40 24.64 -5.46
N TYR A 125 -23.19 24.63 -6.54
CA TYR A 125 -24.60 24.26 -6.48
C TYR A 125 -24.80 22.86 -5.91
N GLY A 126 -25.69 22.71 -4.93
CA GLY A 126 -26.00 21.43 -4.31
C GLY A 126 -24.89 20.83 -3.43
N HIS A 127 -23.81 21.59 -3.13
CA HIS A 127 -22.65 21.14 -2.36
C HIS A 127 -23.01 20.32 -1.12
N ARG A 128 -23.91 20.85 -0.27
CA ARG A 128 -24.30 20.20 0.99
C ARG A 128 -25.05 18.89 0.74
N THR A 129 -25.96 18.88 -0.25
CA THR A 129 -26.75 17.70 -0.60
C THR A 129 -25.87 16.60 -1.18
N ILE A 130 -24.99 16.92 -2.12
CA ILE A 130 -24.06 15.96 -2.72
C ILE A 130 -23.12 15.38 -1.65
N LEU A 131 -22.59 16.22 -0.76
CA LEU A 131 -21.73 15.78 0.34
C LEU A 131 -22.49 14.84 1.29
N MET A 132 -23.73 15.19 1.65
CA MET A 132 -24.57 14.37 2.52
C MET A 132 -24.88 13.01 1.88
N LEU A 133 -25.21 12.98 0.59
CA LEU A 133 -25.43 11.74 -0.16
C LEU A 133 -24.19 10.86 -0.19
N LEU A 134 -23.01 11.43 -0.47
CA LEU A 134 -21.75 10.68 -0.44
C LEU A 134 -21.48 10.09 0.95
N VAL A 135 -21.64 10.89 2.01
CA VAL A 135 -21.46 10.40 3.38
C VAL A 135 -22.48 9.31 3.72
N ALA A 136 -23.74 9.46 3.29
CA ALA A 136 -24.76 8.45 3.50
C ALA A 136 -24.37 7.09 2.90
N THR A 137 -23.74 7.05 1.72
CA THR A 137 -23.29 5.79 1.11
C THR A 137 -22.25 5.04 1.93
N MET A 138 -21.55 5.70 2.87
CA MET A 138 -20.60 5.01 3.77
C MET A 138 -21.32 4.17 4.83
N PHE A 139 -22.56 4.54 5.18
CA PHE A 139 -23.36 3.83 6.20
C PHE A 139 -24.33 2.81 5.61
N PHE A 140 -24.65 2.95 4.32
CA PHE A 140 -25.57 2.06 3.62
C PHE A 140 -24.84 1.36 2.47
N SER A 141 -24.42 0.12 2.71
CA SER A 141 -23.86 -0.74 1.67
C SER A 141 -24.95 -1.51 0.94
N GLY A 142 -24.85 -1.58 -0.37
CA GLY A 142 -25.74 -2.42 -1.19
C GLY A 142 -25.59 -3.93 -0.92
N GLY A 143 -24.49 -4.32 -0.29
CA GLY A 143 -24.17 -5.72 -0.02
C GLY A 143 -23.50 -6.44 -1.18
N LEU A 144 -22.99 -7.64 -0.90
CA LEU A 144 -22.20 -8.43 -1.84
C LEU A 144 -23.03 -8.88 -3.05
N ILE A 145 -24.23 -9.48 -2.80
CA ILE A 145 -25.06 -10.08 -3.85
C ILE A 145 -25.57 -9.03 -4.85
N PRO A 146 -26.18 -7.91 -4.42
CA PRO A 146 -26.58 -6.84 -5.35
C PRO A 146 -25.42 -6.27 -6.15
N THR A 147 -24.26 -6.06 -5.52
CA THR A 147 -23.07 -5.56 -6.23
C THR A 147 -22.61 -6.56 -7.30
N PHE A 148 -22.56 -7.85 -6.96
CA PHE A 148 -22.21 -8.90 -7.92
C PHE A 148 -23.17 -8.93 -9.13
N LEU A 149 -24.49 -8.86 -8.86
CA LEU A 149 -25.50 -8.89 -9.94
C LEU A 149 -25.37 -7.67 -10.86
N VAL A 150 -25.15 -6.48 -10.32
CA VAL A 150 -24.96 -5.26 -11.11
C VAL A 150 -23.70 -5.35 -11.96
N VAL A 151 -22.55 -5.71 -11.36
CA VAL A 151 -21.29 -5.82 -12.10
C VAL A 151 -21.38 -6.89 -13.16
N SER A 152 -21.93 -8.05 -12.88
CA SER A 152 -22.13 -9.14 -13.85
C SER A 152 -23.13 -8.76 -14.94
N GLY A 153 -24.23 -8.10 -14.59
CA GLY A 153 -25.23 -7.61 -15.55
C GLY A 153 -24.69 -6.54 -16.52
N LEU A 154 -23.68 -5.78 -16.08
CA LEU A 154 -22.97 -4.82 -16.92
C LEU A 154 -21.83 -5.45 -17.74
N GLY A 155 -21.69 -6.78 -17.75
CA GLY A 155 -20.65 -7.49 -18.48
C GLY A 155 -19.29 -7.53 -17.78
N GLY A 156 -19.25 -7.34 -16.44
CA GLY A 156 -18.02 -7.40 -15.66
C GLY A 156 -17.52 -8.80 -15.36
N TYR A 157 -18.36 -9.82 -15.56
CA TYR A 157 -17.94 -11.20 -15.35
C TYR A 157 -16.86 -11.59 -16.36
N ASP A 158 -15.79 -12.19 -15.86
CA ASP A 158 -14.57 -12.54 -16.60
C ASP A 158 -13.85 -11.35 -17.27
N ASN A 159 -13.96 -10.15 -16.69
CA ASN A 159 -13.37 -8.93 -17.21
C ASN A 159 -12.56 -8.17 -16.16
N TYR A 160 -11.38 -7.63 -16.51
CA TYR A 160 -10.50 -6.91 -15.57
C TYR A 160 -11.12 -5.62 -15.00
N TRP A 161 -12.05 -4.98 -15.72
CA TRP A 161 -12.68 -3.77 -15.21
C TRP A 161 -13.53 -4.02 -13.96
N SER A 162 -14.01 -5.26 -13.74
CA SER A 162 -14.71 -5.64 -12.50
C SER A 162 -13.82 -5.58 -11.26
N LEU A 163 -12.50 -5.64 -11.42
CA LEU A 163 -11.55 -5.44 -10.33
C LEU A 163 -11.32 -3.97 -10.02
N ILE A 164 -11.55 -3.09 -10.99
CA ILE A 164 -11.18 -1.66 -10.91
C ILE A 164 -12.39 -0.79 -10.58
N LEU A 165 -13.44 -0.82 -11.42
CA LEU A 165 -14.53 0.14 -11.34
C LEU A 165 -15.34 0.10 -10.03
N PRO A 166 -15.68 -1.07 -9.45
CA PRO A 166 -16.42 -1.11 -8.19
C PRO A 166 -15.67 -0.50 -7.01
N SER A 167 -14.33 -0.48 -7.08
CA SER A 167 -13.43 0.07 -6.06
C SER A 167 -12.85 1.44 -6.42
N ALA A 168 -13.20 1.99 -7.60
CA ALA A 168 -12.61 3.22 -8.12
C ALA A 168 -12.98 4.47 -7.30
N VAL A 169 -14.12 4.44 -6.63
CA VAL A 169 -14.62 5.56 -5.82
C VAL A 169 -14.62 5.18 -4.35
N SER A 170 -13.73 5.79 -3.57
CA SER A 170 -13.72 5.70 -2.11
C SER A 170 -14.16 7.04 -1.52
N VAL A 171 -15.34 7.06 -0.90
CA VAL A 171 -15.86 8.29 -0.26
C VAL A 171 -14.93 8.76 0.85
N PHE A 172 -14.34 7.85 1.63
CA PHE A 172 -13.34 8.19 2.64
C PHE A 172 -12.17 8.96 2.03
N ASN A 173 -11.57 8.46 0.94
CA ASN A 173 -10.45 9.10 0.26
C ASN A 173 -10.83 10.47 -0.32
N ILE A 174 -12.05 10.59 -0.87
CA ILE A 174 -12.59 11.86 -1.36
C ILE A 174 -12.70 12.88 -0.23
N LEU A 175 -13.27 12.50 0.92
CA LEU A 175 -13.46 13.40 2.06
C LEU A 175 -12.15 13.86 2.67
N VAL A 176 -11.17 12.94 2.81
CA VAL A 176 -9.84 13.28 3.30
C VAL A 176 -9.17 14.27 2.36
N MET A 177 -9.13 13.96 1.05
CA MET A 177 -8.51 14.84 0.06
C MET A 177 -9.22 16.20 -0.02
N ARG A 178 -10.57 16.22 0.02
CA ARG A 178 -11.37 17.44 0.10
C ARG A 178 -10.99 18.32 1.29
N GLY A 179 -10.79 17.71 2.47
CA GLY A 179 -10.38 18.44 3.67
C GLY A 179 -9.06 19.18 3.48
N PHE A 180 -8.09 18.55 2.84
CA PHE A 180 -6.81 19.20 2.50
C PHE A 180 -6.96 20.29 1.43
N PHE A 181 -7.75 20.06 0.40
CA PHE A 181 -8.01 21.06 -0.65
C PHE A 181 -8.73 22.30 -0.11
N ALA A 182 -9.71 22.10 0.78
CA ALA A 182 -10.39 23.19 1.47
C ALA A 182 -9.50 23.96 2.46
N GLY A 183 -8.46 23.31 2.99
CA GLY A 183 -7.46 23.93 3.87
C GLY A 183 -6.36 24.71 3.13
N THR A 184 -6.35 24.70 1.79
CA THR A 184 -5.44 25.55 1.01
C THR A 184 -5.79 27.03 1.24
N ALA A 185 -4.76 27.85 1.43
CA ALA A 185 -4.96 29.29 1.72
C ALA A 185 -5.86 29.94 0.68
N GLN A 186 -7.00 30.47 1.12
CA GLN A 186 -7.97 31.15 0.23
C GLN A 186 -7.33 32.32 -0.51
N GLU A 187 -6.39 33.00 0.12
CA GLU A 187 -5.61 34.12 -0.46
C GLU A 187 -4.91 33.75 -1.76
N LEU A 188 -4.33 32.49 -1.83
CA LEU A 188 -3.68 32.00 -3.06
C LEU A 188 -4.69 31.75 -4.18
N ILE A 189 -5.88 31.30 -3.81
CA ILE A 189 -6.96 31.04 -4.76
C ILE A 189 -7.52 32.36 -5.30
N ASP A 190 -7.71 33.35 -4.41
CA ASP A 190 -8.22 34.66 -4.77
C ASP A 190 -7.23 35.45 -5.63
N ALA A 191 -5.93 35.40 -5.30
CA ALA A 191 -4.86 35.96 -6.13
C ALA A 191 -4.87 35.36 -7.54
N ALA A 192 -4.97 34.03 -7.65
CA ALA A 192 -5.07 33.36 -8.94
C ALA A 192 -6.31 33.76 -9.74
N ALA A 193 -7.44 33.98 -9.08
CA ALA A 193 -8.65 34.43 -9.72
C ALA A 193 -8.51 35.88 -10.26
N ILE A 194 -7.82 36.75 -9.52
CA ILE A 194 -7.49 38.14 -9.99
C ILE A 194 -6.57 38.06 -11.21
N ASP A 195 -5.61 37.13 -11.25
CA ASP A 195 -4.73 36.87 -12.38
C ASP A 195 -5.42 36.17 -13.57
N GLY A 196 -6.73 35.93 -13.49
CA GLY A 196 -7.53 35.32 -14.56
C GLY A 196 -7.35 33.80 -14.67
N ALA A 197 -6.87 33.12 -13.63
CA ALA A 197 -6.75 31.66 -13.64
C ALA A 197 -8.14 31.01 -13.51
N GLY A 198 -8.50 30.18 -14.50
CA GLY A 198 -9.68 29.33 -14.42
C GLY A 198 -9.47 28.14 -13.48
N ASP A 199 -10.56 27.40 -13.16
CA ASP A 199 -10.57 26.30 -12.20
C ASP A 199 -9.52 25.22 -12.49
N TRP A 200 -9.33 24.85 -13.75
CA TRP A 200 -8.31 23.87 -14.16
C TRP A 200 -6.90 24.33 -13.83
N ARG A 201 -6.58 25.59 -14.13
CA ARG A 201 -5.27 26.16 -13.83
C ARG A 201 -5.05 26.26 -12.32
N THR A 202 -6.07 26.63 -11.57
CA THR A 202 -6.04 26.66 -10.10
C THR A 202 -5.81 25.26 -9.52
N LEU A 203 -6.51 24.24 -10.02
CA LEU A 203 -6.30 22.85 -9.58
C LEU A 203 -4.87 22.39 -9.81
N TRP A 204 -4.36 22.52 -11.05
CA TRP A 204 -3.05 21.95 -11.43
C TRP A 204 -1.86 22.76 -10.90
N SER A 205 -1.97 24.09 -10.88
CA SER A 205 -0.84 24.98 -10.55
C SER A 205 -0.77 25.37 -9.08
N ILE A 206 -1.88 25.28 -8.32
CA ILE A 206 -1.94 25.71 -6.92
C ILE A 206 -2.33 24.55 -6.01
N ILE A 207 -3.53 23.96 -6.19
CA ILE A 207 -4.09 23.00 -5.26
C ILE A 207 -3.27 21.70 -5.21
N LEU A 208 -2.98 21.10 -6.35
CA LEU A 208 -2.22 19.84 -6.39
C LEU A 208 -0.77 20.02 -5.90
N PRO A 209 -0.02 21.07 -6.29
CA PRO A 209 1.32 21.28 -5.77
C PRO A 209 1.38 21.55 -4.25
N THR A 210 0.40 22.25 -3.68
CA THR A 210 0.34 22.52 -2.24
C THR A 210 -0.13 21.31 -1.44
N SER A 211 -0.89 20.40 -2.07
CA SER A 211 -1.48 19.21 -1.47
C SER A 211 -0.76 17.90 -1.82
N ARG A 212 0.50 17.96 -2.29
CA ARG A 212 1.26 16.77 -2.75
C ARG A 212 1.31 15.64 -1.72
N ALA A 213 1.37 15.98 -0.44
CA ALA A 213 1.43 15.00 0.64
C ALA A 213 0.17 14.12 0.68
N VAL A 214 -1.02 14.74 0.71
CA VAL A 214 -2.28 13.96 0.72
C VAL A 214 -2.51 13.22 -0.59
N VAL A 215 -2.16 13.79 -1.73
CA VAL A 215 -2.24 13.13 -3.04
C VAL A 215 -1.41 11.84 -3.04
N ALA A 216 -0.16 11.90 -2.53
CA ALA A 216 0.70 10.72 -2.44
C ALA A 216 0.14 9.66 -1.48
N VAL A 217 -0.43 10.07 -0.34
CA VAL A 217 -1.04 9.16 0.65
C VAL A 217 -2.28 8.46 0.10
N ILE A 218 -3.18 9.20 -0.52
CA ILE A 218 -4.40 8.63 -1.13
C ILE A 218 -4.03 7.72 -2.31
N GLY A 219 -3.04 8.11 -3.13
CA GLY A 219 -2.50 7.27 -4.19
C GLY A 219 -1.95 5.95 -3.64
N LEU A 220 -1.25 5.96 -2.50
CA LEU A 220 -0.81 4.74 -1.82
C LEU A 220 -1.99 3.90 -1.36
N PHE A 221 -3.03 4.48 -0.75
CA PHE A 221 -4.19 3.72 -0.29
C PHE A 221 -4.86 2.97 -1.43
N TYR A 222 -5.04 3.62 -2.59
CA TYR A 222 -5.54 2.95 -3.78
C TYR A 222 -4.57 1.88 -4.29
N ALA A 223 -3.29 2.20 -4.42
CA ALA A 223 -2.29 1.26 -4.93
C ALA A 223 -2.21 0.00 -4.06
N VAL A 224 -2.16 0.14 -2.73
CA VAL A 224 -2.18 -1.01 -1.81
C VAL A 224 -3.51 -1.76 -1.87
N GLY A 225 -4.64 -1.06 -1.99
CA GLY A 225 -5.95 -1.68 -2.17
C GLY A 225 -6.01 -2.56 -3.41
N TYR A 226 -5.62 -2.04 -4.57
CA TYR A 226 -5.60 -2.80 -5.83
C TYR A 226 -4.56 -3.92 -5.83
N TRP A 227 -3.37 -3.69 -5.27
CA TRP A 227 -2.34 -4.71 -5.14
C TRP A 227 -2.82 -5.92 -4.33
N ASN A 228 -3.62 -5.69 -3.29
CA ASN A 228 -4.17 -6.74 -2.44
C ASN A 228 -5.53 -7.30 -2.93
N THR A 229 -5.96 -6.97 -4.14
CA THR A 229 -7.23 -7.44 -4.69
C THR A 229 -7.19 -8.95 -4.96
N PHE A 230 -7.82 -9.75 -4.10
CA PHE A 230 -8.07 -11.16 -4.36
C PHE A 230 -9.57 -11.48 -4.37
N PHE A 231 -10.35 -10.85 -3.47
CA PHE A 231 -11.76 -11.17 -3.30
C PHE A 231 -12.60 -10.82 -4.52
N ASN A 232 -12.37 -9.68 -5.16
CA ASN A 232 -13.03 -9.34 -6.41
C ASN A 232 -12.61 -10.29 -7.53
N ALA A 233 -11.33 -10.72 -7.56
CA ALA A 233 -10.88 -11.71 -8.53
C ALA A 233 -11.58 -13.06 -8.33
N LEU A 234 -11.75 -13.50 -7.08
CA LEU A 234 -12.48 -14.71 -6.71
C LEU A 234 -13.94 -14.68 -7.18
N LEU A 235 -14.57 -13.51 -7.12
CA LEU A 235 -15.98 -13.34 -7.51
C LEU A 235 -16.19 -13.24 -9.01
N TYR A 236 -15.30 -12.52 -9.71
CA TYR A 236 -15.55 -12.11 -11.10
C TYR A 236 -14.68 -12.81 -12.14
N LEU A 237 -13.53 -13.42 -11.76
CA LEU A 237 -12.60 -14.02 -12.70
C LEU A 237 -12.53 -15.54 -12.55
N PRO A 238 -13.36 -16.29 -13.31
CA PRO A 238 -13.30 -17.77 -13.31
C PRO A 238 -12.06 -18.31 -14.04
N ASP A 239 -11.50 -17.55 -15.01
CA ASP A 239 -10.35 -17.95 -15.79
C ASP A 239 -9.05 -17.73 -15.00
N ASN A 240 -8.34 -18.82 -14.69
CA ASN A 240 -7.07 -18.82 -13.96
C ASN A 240 -5.98 -17.97 -14.64
N ASN A 241 -6.03 -17.83 -15.96
CA ASN A 241 -5.08 -17.02 -16.71
C ASN A 241 -5.25 -15.51 -16.46
N LYS A 242 -6.39 -15.10 -15.94
CA LYS A 242 -6.68 -13.69 -15.61
C LYS A 242 -6.44 -13.34 -14.15
N TRP A 243 -5.99 -14.29 -13.32
CA TRP A 243 -5.86 -14.06 -11.91
C TRP A 243 -4.72 -13.10 -11.56
N PRO A 244 -4.96 -12.14 -10.66
CA PRO A 244 -3.89 -11.37 -10.03
C PRO A 244 -3.10 -12.24 -9.05
N LEU A 245 -1.89 -11.84 -8.72
CA LEU A 245 -0.97 -12.58 -7.86
C LEU A 245 -1.57 -12.96 -6.50
N GLN A 246 -2.35 -12.08 -5.88
CA GLN A 246 -3.01 -12.34 -4.60
C GLN A 246 -4.04 -13.47 -4.68
N MET A 247 -4.73 -13.61 -5.82
CA MET A 247 -5.65 -14.73 -6.05
C MET A 247 -4.87 -16.05 -6.20
N VAL A 248 -3.74 -16.02 -6.89
CA VAL A 248 -2.83 -17.17 -7.01
C VAL A 248 -2.34 -17.62 -5.63
N ILE A 249 -1.88 -16.67 -4.79
CA ILE A 249 -1.45 -16.98 -3.42
C ILE A 249 -2.58 -17.60 -2.62
N TYR A 250 -3.75 -16.98 -2.63
CA TYR A 250 -4.91 -17.48 -1.90
C TYR A 250 -5.23 -18.92 -2.28
N THR A 251 -5.31 -19.22 -3.58
CA THR A 251 -5.67 -20.55 -4.08
C THR A 251 -4.62 -21.61 -3.75
N TYR A 252 -3.35 -21.28 -3.94
CA TYR A 252 -2.29 -22.30 -3.78
C TYR A 252 -1.73 -22.39 -2.37
N THR A 253 -1.81 -21.31 -1.58
CA THR A 253 -1.30 -21.31 -0.21
C THR A 253 -2.37 -21.72 0.79
N LEU A 254 -3.59 -21.14 0.69
CA LEU A 254 -4.64 -21.36 1.69
C LEU A 254 -5.58 -22.50 1.32
N GLN A 255 -5.92 -22.67 0.05
CA GLN A 255 -6.77 -23.81 -0.38
C GLN A 255 -5.99 -25.09 -0.63
N GLY A 256 -4.67 -25.05 -0.61
CA GLY A 256 -3.83 -26.22 -0.81
C GLY A 256 -3.93 -26.82 -2.22
N ALA A 257 -4.39 -26.05 -3.21
CA ALA A 257 -4.47 -26.51 -4.59
C ALA A 257 -3.07 -26.77 -5.17
N SER A 258 -2.95 -27.72 -6.09
CA SER A 258 -1.69 -27.92 -6.82
C SER A 258 -1.46 -26.78 -7.82
N MET A 259 -0.24 -26.25 -7.84
CA MET A 259 0.13 -25.17 -8.73
C MET A 259 0.44 -25.72 -10.13
N PRO A 260 -0.32 -25.36 -11.19
CA PRO A 260 -0.08 -25.85 -12.54
C PRO A 260 1.34 -25.50 -13.02
N GLY A 261 2.01 -26.44 -13.66
CA GLY A 261 3.35 -26.24 -14.23
C GLY A 261 4.51 -26.32 -13.27
N THR A 262 4.27 -26.44 -11.95
CA THR A 262 5.35 -26.60 -10.95
C THR A 262 5.66 -28.05 -10.62
N GLY A 263 4.83 -29.01 -11.04
CA GLY A 263 4.94 -30.42 -10.64
C GLY A 263 4.67 -30.66 -9.15
N ILE A 264 4.26 -29.61 -8.42
CA ILE A 264 3.99 -29.69 -6.99
C ILE A 264 2.52 -30.08 -6.81
N THR A 265 2.30 -31.34 -6.55
CA THR A 265 1.05 -31.81 -5.97
C THR A 265 1.19 -31.75 -4.45
N ASN A 266 0.14 -31.34 -3.73
CA ASN A 266 0.09 -31.33 -2.25
C ASN A 266 0.23 -32.73 -1.62
N THR A 267 0.23 -33.76 -2.41
CA THR A 267 0.62 -35.12 -1.98
C THR A 267 2.13 -35.19 -2.04
N GLY A 268 2.81 -35.33 -0.90
CA GLY A 268 4.27 -35.45 -0.72
C GLY A 268 4.95 -36.48 -1.62
N GLN A 269 4.75 -36.38 -2.92
CA GLN A 269 5.38 -37.24 -3.91
C GLN A 269 6.76 -36.70 -4.25
N TYR A 270 7.69 -37.54 -3.96
CA TYR A 270 9.11 -37.48 -4.14
C TYR A 270 9.53 -37.22 -5.59
N PHE A 271 10.22 -36.12 -5.83
CA PHE A 271 10.98 -35.94 -7.07
C PHE A 271 12.41 -35.48 -6.75
N GLY A 272 13.35 -36.40 -7.00
CA GLY A 272 14.78 -36.15 -7.18
C GLY A 272 15.55 -35.32 -6.14
N THR A 273 16.87 -35.41 -6.19
CA THR A 273 17.85 -34.84 -5.24
C THR A 273 17.91 -33.29 -5.14
N GLN A 274 17.01 -32.54 -5.82
CA GLN A 274 16.88 -31.11 -5.71
C GLN A 274 15.40 -30.71 -5.53
N GLN A 275 14.77 -31.23 -4.50
CA GLN A 275 13.38 -30.89 -4.18
C GLN A 275 13.31 -29.50 -3.56
N VAL A 276 12.63 -28.59 -4.26
CA VAL A 276 12.23 -27.33 -3.66
C VAL A 276 11.02 -27.58 -2.77
N ALA A 277 11.12 -27.26 -1.50
CA ALA A 277 10.02 -27.41 -0.56
C ALA A 277 8.78 -26.67 -1.05
N SER A 278 7.63 -27.31 -1.03
CA SER A 278 6.34 -26.64 -1.32
C SER A 278 6.16 -25.37 -0.47
N LEU A 279 6.53 -25.46 0.82
CA LEU A 279 6.48 -24.32 1.74
C LEU A 279 7.47 -23.20 1.33
N SER A 280 8.68 -23.54 0.85
CA SER A 280 9.63 -22.52 0.37
C SER A 280 9.11 -21.78 -0.84
N ILE A 281 8.41 -22.44 -1.77
CA ILE A 281 7.79 -21.79 -2.92
C ILE A 281 6.65 -20.89 -2.47
N GLN A 282 5.78 -21.35 -1.58
CA GLN A 282 4.70 -20.53 -1.02
C GLN A 282 5.26 -19.27 -0.35
N MET A 283 6.28 -19.41 0.50
CA MET A 283 6.93 -18.29 1.16
C MET A 283 7.67 -17.36 0.16
N ALA A 284 8.22 -17.90 -0.91
CA ALA A 284 8.85 -17.07 -1.96
C ALA A 284 7.82 -16.25 -2.74
N VAL A 285 6.63 -16.79 -3.05
CA VAL A 285 5.54 -16.03 -3.66
C VAL A 285 5.06 -14.94 -2.70
N VAL A 286 4.87 -15.25 -1.41
CA VAL A 286 4.52 -14.26 -0.38
C VAL A 286 5.59 -13.16 -0.30
N THR A 287 6.87 -13.52 -0.30
CA THR A 287 7.98 -12.55 -0.27
C THR A 287 7.93 -11.62 -1.48
N LEU A 288 7.69 -12.16 -2.68
CA LEU A 288 7.54 -11.36 -3.91
C LEU A 288 6.40 -10.35 -3.82
N THR A 289 5.30 -10.69 -3.15
CA THR A 289 4.19 -9.73 -2.97
C THR A 289 4.48 -8.61 -1.98
N LEU A 290 5.40 -8.82 -1.05
CA LEU A 290 5.83 -7.79 -0.09
C LEU A 290 6.77 -6.76 -0.73
N ILE A 291 7.57 -7.15 -1.73
CA ILE A 291 8.59 -6.29 -2.35
C ILE A 291 8.01 -4.96 -2.86
N PRO A 292 6.95 -4.90 -3.68
CA PRO A 292 6.41 -3.63 -4.17
C PRO A 292 5.93 -2.70 -3.05
N ILE A 293 5.30 -3.27 -2.01
CA ILE A 293 4.82 -2.51 -0.85
C ILE A 293 6.01 -1.89 -0.10
N LEU A 294 7.05 -2.69 0.16
CA LEU A 294 8.26 -2.23 0.86
C LEU A 294 9.02 -1.18 0.05
N LEU A 295 9.05 -1.28 -1.28
CA LEU A 295 9.69 -0.29 -2.15
C LEU A 295 8.95 1.06 -2.19
N ILE A 296 7.62 1.05 -2.13
CA ILE A 296 6.81 2.27 -2.15
C ILE A 296 6.82 2.98 -0.79
N TYR A 297 6.93 2.23 0.31
CA TYR A 297 6.85 2.77 1.67
C TYR A 297 7.79 3.96 1.96
N PRO A 298 9.09 3.95 1.63
CA PRO A 298 9.99 5.07 1.90
C PRO A 298 9.59 6.36 1.17
N PHE A 299 8.98 6.25 -0.04
CA PHE A 299 8.51 7.41 -0.78
C PHE A 299 7.35 8.10 -0.04
N VAL A 300 6.44 7.31 0.48
CA VAL A 300 5.27 7.82 1.19
C VAL A 300 5.65 8.36 2.56
N GLN A 301 6.53 7.70 3.28
CA GLN A 301 7.01 8.15 4.59
C GLN A 301 7.61 9.57 4.54
N ARG A 302 8.34 9.91 3.48
CA ARG A 302 8.91 11.26 3.28
C ARG A 302 7.82 12.35 3.17
N HIS A 303 6.69 12.02 2.56
CA HIS A 303 5.59 12.96 2.39
C HIS A 303 4.72 13.05 3.66
N PHE A 304 4.59 11.95 4.39
CA PHE A 304 3.89 11.92 5.67
C PHE A 304 4.55 12.81 6.73
N ALA A 305 5.86 12.69 6.88
CA ALA A 305 6.62 13.45 7.88
C ALA A 305 6.52 14.98 7.69
N LYS A 306 6.46 15.43 6.43
CA LYS A 306 6.32 16.85 6.10
C LYS A 306 4.88 17.38 6.24
N GLY A 307 3.88 16.56 5.96
CA GLY A 307 2.47 16.96 6.00
C GLY A 307 1.90 17.10 7.41
N MET A 308 2.30 16.23 8.34
CA MET A 308 1.84 16.32 9.75
C MET A 308 2.38 17.54 10.48
N LEU A 309 3.60 17.99 10.16
CA LEU A 309 4.20 19.18 10.78
C LEU A 309 3.47 20.48 10.38
N LEU A 310 2.95 20.57 9.18
CA LEU A 310 2.21 21.75 8.71
C LEU A 310 0.80 21.84 9.32
N GLY A 311 0.18 20.72 9.67
CA GLY A 311 -1.11 20.68 10.37
C GLY A 311 -1.02 20.99 11.86
N ALA A 312 0.11 20.69 12.52
CA ALA A 312 0.31 20.89 13.94
C ALA A 312 0.69 22.35 14.34
N ILE A 313 1.07 23.19 13.37
CA ILE A 313 1.50 24.58 13.62
C ILE A 313 0.30 25.56 13.57
N LYS A 314 -0.89 25.13 13.20
CA LYS A 314 -2.13 25.94 13.16
C LYS A 314 -3.04 25.75 14.39
N GLY A 315 -2.50 25.24 15.51
CA GLY A 315 -3.17 25.19 16.81
C GLY A 315 -2.69 26.29 17.73
#